data_d914a5bf60c7cff3d6e13bdc8a098a12
#
_entry.id   d914a5bf60c7cff3d6e13bdc8a098a12
#
_cell.length_a   1.000
_cell.length_b   1.000
_cell.length_c   1.000
_cell.angle_alpha   90.00
_cell.angle_beta   90.00
_cell.angle_gamma   90.00
#
_symmetry.space_group_name_H-M   'P 1'
#
loop_
_entity.id
_entity.type
_entity.pdbx_description
1 polymer ?
#
loop_
_entity_poly.entity_id
_entity_poly.type
_entity_poly.pdbx_seq_one_letter_code
_entity_poly.pdbx_strand_id
1 'polypeptide(L)'
;WEKGYPVSPTDIRDTMDYIGSFSLYAYEDELRQGFLTVEGGHRIGIAGKTVIEGEKVKGISHISCINVRVAHEKKGCADRVMPYLWEDGRFLHTLIVSAPGCGKTTMLRDIIRQISDGESPYPGLTVGVVDERSEIAGCYLGVAQNDVGIRTDVLDCCPKAEGMMML
;
A
#
# COMPACT_ATOMS: atom_id res chain seq x y z
N TRP A 1 19.81 7.02 -22.69
CA TRP A 1 18.84 7.83 -21.95
C TRP A 1 18.60 9.09 -22.77
N GLU A 2 17.39 9.32 -23.27
CA GLU A 2 16.97 10.59 -23.84
C GLU A 2 17.14 11.66 -22.75
N LYS A 3 17.45 12.90 -23.15
CA LYS A 3 17.58 14.02 -22.22
C LYS A 3 16.25 14.20 -21.49
N GLY A 4 16.20 13.80 -20.22
CA GLY A 4 15.05 14.04 -19.37
C GLY A 4 14.77 15.53 -19.18
N TYR A 5 13.54 15.89 -18.85
CA TYR A 5 13.18 17.26 -18.48
C TYR A 5 13.94 17.66 -17.20
N PRO A 6 14.66 18.80 -17.19
CA PRO A 6 15.33 19.28 -15.98
C PRO A 6 14.31 19.86 -15.00
N VAL A 7 14.01 19.10 -13.96
CA VAL A 7 13.06 19.49 -12.91
C VAL A 7 13.61 20.65 -12.08
N SER A 8 12.84 21.72 -11.96
CA SER A 8 13.15 22.89 -11.13
C SER A 8 12.55 22.77 -9.71
N PRO A 9 13.02 23.56 -8.73
CA PRO A 9 12.39 23.64 -7.42
C PRO A 9 10.92 24.08 -7.45
N THR A 10 10.53 24.86 -8.47
CA THR A 10 9.15 25.29 -8.68
C THR A 10 8.29 24.12 -9.10
N ASP A 11 8.76 23.28 -10.03
CA ASP A 11 8.04 22.08 -10.47
C ASP A 11 7.74 21.13 -9.31
N ILE A 12 8.70 20.95 -8.39
CA ILE A 12 8.52 20.14 -7.18
C ILE A 12 7.43 20.74 -6.28
N ARG A 13 7.47 22.04 -6.06
CA ARG A 13 6.49 22.74 -5.24
C ARG A 13 5.08 22.62 -5.82
N ASP A 14 4.92 22.99 -7.09
CA ASP A 14 3.64 22.94 -7.78
C ASP A 14 3.06 21.54 -7.81
N THR A 15 3.92 20.51 -7.97
CA THR A 15 3.54 19.11 -7.90
C THR A 15 3.03 18.74 -6.51
N MET A 16 3.72 19.17 -5.45
CA MET A 16 3.28 18.89 -4.07
C MET A 16 1.99 19.61 -3.70
N ASP A 17 1.83 20.86 -4.15
CA ASP A 17 0.59 21.63 -3.94
C ASP A 17 -0.60 20.93 -4.64
N TYR A 18 -0.39 20.42 -5.85
CA TYR A 18 -1.41 19.65 -6.57
C TYR A 18 -1.76 18.33 -5.86
N ILE A 19 -0.75 17.56 -5.44
CA ILE A 19 -0.93 16.28 -4.74
C ILE A 19 -1.65 16.48 -3.41
N GLY A 20 -1.26 17.49 -2.65
CA GLY A 20 -1.84 17.82 -1.36
C GLY A 20 -3.20 18.54 -1.44
N SER A 21 -3.75 18.74 -2.65
CA SER A 21 -4.96 19.56 -2.84
C SER A 21 -4.86 20.89 -2.11
N PHE A 22 -3.65 21.51 -2.16
CA PHE A 22 -3.28 22.76 -1.47
C PHE A 22 -3.27 22.69 0.07
N SER A 23 -3.37 21.48 0.67
CA SER A 23 -3.28 21.29 2.12
C SER A 23 -2.51 20.02 2.47
N LEU A 24 -1.23 20.15 2.79
CA LEU A 24 -0.39 19.04 3.24
C LEU A 24 -0.68 18.60 4.70
N TYR A 25 -1.47 19.38 5.44
CA TYR A 25 -1.83 19.05 6.84
C TYR A 25 -2.60 17.73 6.96
N ALA A 26 -3.37 17.36 5.95
CA ALA A 26 -4.11 16.11 5.93
C ALA A 26 -3.20 14.87 5.87
N TYR A 27 -1.93 15.04 5.52
CA TYR A 27 -0.96 13.98 5.29
C TYR A 27 0.20 14.00 6.31
N GLU A 28 0.01 14.62 7.48
CA GLU A 28 1.11 14.75 8.46
C GLU A 28 1.71 13.41 8.87
N ASP A 29 0.89 12.38 9.04
CA ASP A 29 1.35 11.06 9.48
C ASP A 29 2.10 10.32 8.36
N GLU A 30 1.63 10.41 7.12
CA GLU A 30 2.29 9.87 5.93
C GLU A 30 3.60 10.63 5.65
N LEU A 31 3.61 11.94 5.79
CA LEU A 31 4.81 12.76 5.64
C LEU A 31 5.90 12.37 6.63
N ARG A 32 5.54 11.96 7.85
CA ARG A 32 6.50 11.41 8.83
C ARG A 32 7.12 10.10 8.35
N GLN A 33 6.39 9.31 7.57
CA GLN A 33 6.86 8.05 6.99
C GLN A 33 7.64 8.26 5.69
N GLY A 34 7.65 9.48 5.15
CA GLY A 34 8.37 9.84 3.92
C GLY A 34 7.66 9.46 2.63
N PHE A 35 6.36 9.20 2.68
CA PHE A 35 5.55 8.92 1.50
C PHE A 35 4.09 9.33 1.70
N LEU A 36 3.38 9.50 0.58
CA LEU A 36 1.94 9.71 0.49
C LEU A 36 1.32 8.63 -0.37
N THR A 37 0.11 8.19 -0.02
CA THR A 37 -0.72 7.42 -0.93
C THR A 37 -1.79 8.34 -1.50
N VAL A 38 -1.95 8.34 -2.82
CA VAL A 38 -2.96 9.15 -3.52
C VAL A 38 -3.99 8.26 -4.17
N GLU A 39 -5.08 8.86 -4.63
CA GLU A 39 -6.16 8.17 -5.34
C GLU A 39 -5.60 7.23 -6.42
N GLY A 40 -6.17 6.02 -6.53
CA GLY A 40 -5.64 4.95 -7.36
C GLY A 40 -4.52 4.12 -6.71
N GLY A 41 -4.23 4.33 -5.41
CA GLY A 41 -3.22 3.57 -4.66
C GLY A 41 -1.78 3.88 -5.06
N HIS A 42 -1.56 4.95 -5.81
CA HIS A 42 -0.22 5.37 -6.22
C HIS A 42 0.53 5.91 -5.02
N ARG A 43 1.81 5.55 -4.91
CA ARG A 43 2.64 5.94 -3.79
C ARG A 43 3.68 6.96 -4.21
N ILE A 44 3.71 8.08 -3.50
CA ILE A 44 4.62 9.18 -3.75
C ILE A 44 5.60 9.27 -2.59
N GLY A 45 6.83 8.82 -2.82
CA GLY A 45 7.94 9.00 -1.90
C GLY A 45 8.45 10.44 -1.97
N ILE A 46 8.74 11.02 -0.82
CA ILE A 46 9.25 12.37 -0.71
C ILE A 46 10.55 12.40 0.08
N ALA A 47 11.43 13.31 -0.28
CA ALA A 47 12.63 13.60 0.49
C ALA A 47 12.89 15.10 0.54
N GLY A 48 13.49 15.55 1.65
CA GLY A 48 13.79 16.95 1.91
C GLY A 48 14.41 17.13 3.27
N LYS A 49 14.30 18.31 3.84
CA LYS A 49 14.80 18.62 5.17
C LYS A 49 13.86 18.05 6.23
N THR A 50 14.33 17.14 7.07
CA THR A 50 13.57 16.60 8.19
C THR A 50 13.38 17.63 9.29
N VAL A 51 12.19 17.65 9.88
CA VAL A 51 11.87 18.38 11.12
C VAL A 51 11.85 17.39 12.26
N ILE A 52 12.67 17.62 13.26
CA ILE A 52 12.84 16.74 14.42
C ILE A 52 12.25 17.43 15.65
N GLU A 53 11.48 16.69 16.43
CA GLU A 53 10.97 17.11 17.73
C GLU A 53 11.34 16.06 18.78
N GLY A 54 12.25 16.42 19.68
CA GLY A 54 12.90 15.46 20.56
C GLY A 54 13.78 14.48 19.77
N GLU A 55 13.51 13.18 19.91
CA GLU A 55 14.22 12.12 19.17
C GLU A 55 13.43 11.57 17.98
N LYS A 56 12.28 12.17 17.64
CA LYS A 56 11.39 11.67 16.58
C LYS A 56 11.31 12.64 15.41
N VAL A 57 11.21 12.08 14.22
CA VAL A 57 10.89 12.85 13.00
C VAL A 57 9.44 13.29 13.11
N LYS A 58 9.21 14.61 13.08
CA LYS A 58 7.88 15.24 13.06
C LYS A 58 7.33 15.34 11.63
N GLY A 59 8.20 15.50 10.66
CA GLY A 59 7.81 15.64 9.26
C GLY A 59 8.99 16.01 8.37
N ILE A 60 8.68 16.33 7.12
CA ILE A 60 9.64 16.78 6.11
C ILE A 60 9.24 18.18 5.67
N SER A 61 10.21 19.09 5.69
CA SER A 61 10.10 20.43 5.14
C SER A 61 11.04 20.59 3.95
N HIS A 62 10.83 21.64 3.13
CA HIS A 62 11.69 21.92 1.96
C HIS A 62 11.90 20.66 1.11
N ILE A 63 10.79 20.09 0.62
CA ILE A 63 10.81 18.90 -0.24
C ILE A 63 11.65 19.21 -1.47
N SER A 64 12.65 18.39 -1.72
CA SER A 64 13.63 18.55 -2.82
C SER A 64 13.61 17.38 -3.80
N CYS A 65 12.92 16.29 -3.46
CA CYS A 65 12.83 15.11 -4.31
C CYS A 65 11.48 14.44 -4.16
N ILE A 66 10.94 13.99 -5.29
CA ILE A 66 9.68 13.25 -5.38
C ILE A 66 9.94 11.97 -6.19
N ASN A 67 9.45 10.84 -5.70
CA ASN A 67 9.50 9.56 -6.40
C ASN A 67 8.09 9.00 -6.54
N VAL A 68 7.57 8.95 -7.75
CA VAL A 68 6.22 8.46 -8.03
C VAL A 68 6.28 6.98 -8.39
N ARG A 69 5.55 6.16 -7.63
CA ARG A 69 5.34 4.74 -7.90
C ARG A 69 3.89 4.51 -8.27
N VAL A 70 3.67 4.17 -9.53
CA VAL A 70 2.34 3.83 -10.02
C VAL A 70 1.96 2.44 -9.51
N ALA A 71 0.80 2.34 -8.87
CA ALA A 71 0.28 1.05 -8.44
C ALA A 71 -0.12 0.21 -9.65
N HIS A 72 0.16 -1.08 -9.57
CA HIS A 72 -0.23 -2.05 -10.59
C HIS A 72 -0.91 -3.22 -9.89
N GLU A 73 -2.09 -3.57 -10.37
CA GLU A 73 -2.76 -4.81 -10.01
C GLU A 73 -2.50 -5.89 -11.06
N LYS A 74 -2.39 -7.12 -10.61
CA LYS A 74 -2.28 -8.28 -11.49
C LYS A 74 -3.20 -9.37 -10.98
N LYS A 75 -4.47 -9.28 -11.39
CA LYS A 75 -5.48 -10.31 -11.10
C LYS A 75 -5.09 -11.64 -11.76
N GLY A 76 -5.38 -12.75 -11.08
CA GLY A 76 -5.08 -14.10 -11.54
C GLY A 76 -3.60 -14.53 -11.38
N CYS A 77 -2.76 -13.69 -10.77
CA CYS A 77 -1.36 -14.10 -10.53
C CYS A 77 -1.24 -15.19 -9.45
N ALA A 78 -2.25 -15.35 -8.60
CA ALA A 78 -2.32 -16.38 -7.58
C ALA A 78 -3.00 -17.68 -8.01
N ASP A 79 -3.63 -17.75 -9.19
CA ASP A 79 -4.45 -18.89 -9.64
C ASP A 79 -3.71 -20.24 -9.50
N ARG A 80 -2.42 -20.26 -9.82
CA ARG A 80 -1.61 -21.48 -9.72
C ARG A 80 -1.31 -21.90 -8.29
N VAL A 81 -1.41 -21.00 -7.34
CA VAL A 81 -1.09 -21.22 -5.93
C VAL A 81 -2.34 -21.56 -5.12
N MET A 82 -3.49 -21.01 -5.50
CA MET A 82 -4.76 -21.20 -4.78
C MET A 82 -5.10 -22.65 -4.44
N PRO A 83 -4.93 -23.67 -5.35
CA PRO A 83 -5.22 -25.05 -5.01
C PRO A 83 -4.37 -25.63 -3.87
N TYR A 84 -3.18 -25.08 -3.64
CA TYR A 84 -2.28 -25.53 -2.57
C TYR A 84 -2.56 -24.85 -1.22
N LEU A 85 -3.42 -23.84 -1.21
CA LEU A 85 -3.78 -23.09 -0.01
C LEU A 85 -5.01 -23.65 0.70
N TRP A 86 -5.63 -24.69 0.12
CA TRP A 86 -6.83 -25.32 0.64
C TRP A 86 -6.64 -26.82 0.87
N GLU A 87 -7.12 -27.32 1.99
CA GLU A 87 -7.16 -28.73 2.32
C GLU A 87 -8.49 -29.03 3.05
N ASP A 88 -9.22 -30.04 2.61
CA ASP A 88 -10.51 -30.46 3.17
C ASP A 88 -11.51 -29.28 3.38
N GLY A 89 -11.54 -28.35 2.44
CA GLY A 89 -12.41 -27.18 2.48
C GLY A 89 -11.99 -26.09 3.47
N ARG A 90 -10.78 -26.17 4.02
CA ARG A 90 -10.21 -25.19 4.94
C ARG A 90 -9.02 -24.47 4.31
N PHE A 91 -8.94 -23.16 4.53
CA PHE A 91 -7.78 -22.37 4.14
C PHE A 91 -6.60 -22.65 5.10
N LEU A 92 -5.44 -22.91 4.55
CA LEU A 92 -4.25 -23.29 5.31
C LEU A 92 -3.46 -22.08 5.79
N HIS A 93 -2.86 -22.20 6.98
CA HIS A 93 -1.85 -21.23 7.44
C HIS A 93 -0.68 -21.20 6.48
N THR A 94 -0.43 -20.05 5.89
CA THR A 94 0.51 -19.92 4.78
C THR A 94 1.53 -18.82 5.04
N LEU A 95 2.79 -19.10 4.74
CA LEU A 95 3.88 -18.12 4.75
C LEU A 95 4.46 -17.96 3.34
N ILE A 96 4.40 -16.72 2.81
CA ILE A 96 4.97 -16.40 1.50
C ILE A 96 6.38 -15.85 1.68
N VAL A 97 7.37 -16.56 1.15
CA VAL A 97 8.79 -16.20 1.26
C VAL A 97 9.41 -16.08 -0.12
N SER A 98 10.04 -14.95 -0.42
CA SER A 98 10.86 -14.77 -1.62
C SER A 98 11.80 -13.56 -1.48
N ALA A 99 12.73 -13.40 -2.40
CA ALA A 99 13.57 -12.22 -2.48
C ALA A 99 12.75 -10.93 -2.69
N PRO A 100 13.28 -9.75 -2.37
CA PRO A 100 12.66 -8.48 -2.71
C PRO A 100 12.38 -8.36 -4.22
N GLY A 101 11.28 -7.70 -4.59
CA GLY A 101 10.92 -7.46 -5.99
C GLY A 101 10.30 -8.66 -6.73
N CYS A 102 10.17 -9.83 -6.09
CA CYS A 102 9.61 -11.05 -6.72
C CYS A 102 8.07 -11.12 -6.71
N GLY A 103 7.37 -10.04 -6.42
CA GLY A 103 5.90 -9.99 -6.53
C GLY A 103 5.14 -10.57 -5.34
N LYS A 104 5.77 -10.75 -4.14
CA LYS A 104 5.08 -11.24 -2.93
C LYS A 104 3.78 -10.50 -2.62
N THR A 105 3.86 -9.18 -2.55
CA THR A 105 2.70 -8.32 -2.22
C THR A 105 1.63 -8.40 -3.29
N THR A 106 2.03 -8.46 -4.56
CA THR A 106 1.10 -8.62 -5.68
C THR A 106 0.34 -9.94 -5.60
N MET A 107 1.06 -11.03 -5.33
CA MET A 107 0.46 -12.35 -5.16
C MET A 107 -0.42 -12.42 -3.91
N LEU A 108 0.04 -11.87 -2.77
CA LEU A 108 -0.73 -11.83 -1.54
C LEU A 108 -2.06 -11.08 -1.73
N ARG A 109 -2.04 -9.94 -2.40
CA ARG A 109 -3.24 -9.17 -2.73
C ARG A 109 -4.24 -9.99 -3.53
N ASP A 110 -3.79 -10.69 -4.55
CA ASP A 110 -4.66 -11.51 -5.38
C ASP A 110 -5.21 -12.74 -4.64
N ILE A 111 -4.41 -13.34 -3.74
CA ILE A 111 -4.87 -14.39 -2.81
C ILE A 111 -6.00 -13.84 -1.91
N ILE A 112 -5.80 -12.66 -1.29
CA ILE A 112 -6.79 -12.01 -0.43
C ILE A 112 -8.08 -11.79 -1.21
N ARG A 113 -7.99 -11.21 -2.40
CA ARG A 113 -9.15 -10.98 -3.29
C ARG A 113 -9.89 -12.28 -3.58
N GLN A 114 -9.19 -13.31 -4.04
CA GLN A 114 -9.80 -14.59 -4.40
C GLN A 114 -10.46 -15.30 -3.20
N ILE A 115 -9.84 -15.24 -2.02
CA ILE A 115 -10.43 -15.79 -0.79
C ILE A 115 -11.67 -15.01 -0.38
N SER A 116 -11.60 -13.69 -0.47
CA SER A 116 -12.71 -12.80 -0.11
C SER A 116 -13.90 -12.96 -1.05
N ASP A 117 -13.66 -12.94 -2.36
CA ASP A 117 -14.71 -13.04 -3.36
C ASP A 117 -15.32 -14.45 -3.41
N GLY A 118 -14.46 -15.45 -3.29
CA GLY A 118 -14.81 -16.85 -3.50
C GLY A 118 -14.95 -17.18 -4.99
N GLU A 119 -14.13 -18.09 -5.46
CA GLU A 119 -14.24 -18.68 -6.81
C GLU A 119 -14.37 -20.19 -6.71
N SER A 120 -15.34 -20.77 -7.45
CA SER A 120 -15.53 -22.23 -7.43
C SER A 120 -14.23 -22.97 -7.74
N PRO A 121 -13.85 -23.98 -6.94
CA PRO A 121 -14.66 -24.66 -5.88
C PRO A 121 -14.54 -24.04 -4.47
N TYR A 122 -13.88 -22.90 -4.29
CA TYR A 122 -13.58 -22.32 -2.98
C TYR A 122 -14.68 -21.34 -2.55
N PRO A 123 -15.20 -21.47 -1.31
CA PRO A 123 -16.17 -20.51 -0.79
C PRO A 123 -15.49 -19.18 -0.46
N GLY A 124 -16.25 -18.07 -0.57
CA GLY A 124 -15.79 -16.77 -0.08
C GLY A 124 -15.72 -16.74 1.45
N LEU A 125 -14.62 -16.21 1.98
CA LEU A 125 -14.40 -16.03 3.41
C LEU A 125 -14.35 -14.55 3.77
N THR A 126 -14.67 -14.24 5.03
CA THR A 126 -14.34 -12.93 5.61
C THR A 126 -12.83 -12.85 5.86
N VAL A 127 -12.22 -11.78 5.41
CA VAL A 127 -10.77 -11.58 5.49
C VAL A 127 -10.47 -10.30 6.24
N GLY A 128 -9.62 -10.39 7.26
CA GLY A 128 -9.03 -9.23 7.92
C GLY A 128 -7.60 -9.01 7.40
N VAL A 129 -7.26 -7.79 7.01
CA VAL A 129 -5.93 -7.42 6.53
C VAL A 129 -5.34 -6.36 7.43
N VAL A 130 -4.15 -6.64 7.98
CA VAL A 130 -3.32 -5.62 8.63
C VAL A 130 -2.23 -5.18 7.68
N ASP A 131 -2.39 -3.99 7.11
CA ASP A 131 -1.50 -3.41 6.11
C ASP A 131 -0.62 -2.31 6.71
N GLU A 132 0.44 -2.71 7.39
CA GLU A 132 1.32 -1.80 8.12
C GLU A 132 1.95 -0.70 7.26
N ARG A 133 2.08 -0.94 5.97
CA ARG A 133 2.77 -0.03 5.04
C ARG A 133 1.88 0.47 3.90
N SER A 134 0.58 0.23 3.96
CA SER A 134 -0.34 0.55 2.86
C SER A 134 0.12 0.00 1.50
N GLU A 135 0.68 -1.22 1.50
CA GLU A 135 1.22 -1.85 0.28
C GLU A 135 0.27 -2.88 -0.34
N ILE A 136 -0.65 -3.43 0.45
CA ILE A 136 -1.63 -4.44 0.02
C ILE A 136 -2.86 -3.74 -0.55
N ALA A 137 -3.58 -3.04 0.29
CA ALA A 137 -4.81 -2.32 -0.07
C ALA A 137 -4.54 -0.96 -0.74
N GLY A 138 -3.40 -0.31 -0.40
CA GLY A 138 -3.05 1.00 -0.90
C GLY A 138 -4.13 2.02 -0.58
N CYS A 139 -4.54 2.11 0.69
CA CYS A 139 -5.68 2.93 1.09
C CYS A 139 -5.42 4.42 0.83
N TYR A 140 -6.45 5.09 0.34
CA TYR A 140 -6.54 6.53 0.26
C TYR A 140 -7.72 7.00 1.09
N LEU A 141 -7.47 7.87 2.07
CA LEU A 141 -8.47 8.33 3.04
C LEU A 141 -9.26 7.16 3.69
N GLY A 142 -8.57 6.09 4.04
CA GLY A 142 -9.16 4.90 4.66
C GLY A 142 -9.89 3.96 3.71
N VAL A 143 -9.93 4.25 2.40
CA VAL A 143 -10.60 3.42 1.40
C VAL A 143 -9.57 2.68 0.56
N ALA A 144 -9.68 1.35 0.52
CA ALA A 144 -8.82 0.51 -0.32
C ALA A 144 -8.92 0.92 -1.80
N GLN A 145 -7.77 1.14 -2.43
CA GLN A 145 -7.69 1.51 -3.84
C GLN A 145 -7.39 0.31 -4.74
N ASN A 146 -6.74 -0.70 -4.17
CA ASN A 146 -6.54 -1.98 -4.83
C ASN A 146 -7.73 -2.90 -4.53
N ASP A 147 -8.03 -3.79 -5.45
CA ASP A 147 -9.08 -4.79 -5.27
C ASP A 147 -8.59 -5.89 -4.32
N VAL A 148 -9.14 -5.89 -3.11
CA VAL A 148 -8.87 -6.88 -2.06
C VAL A 148 -10.08 -7.80 -1.80
N GLY A 149 -11.12 -7.70 -2.64
CA GLY A 149 -12.34 -8.50 -2.55
C GLY A 149 -13.41 -7.92 -1.63
N ILE A 150 -14.64 -8.40 -1.81
CA ILE A 150 -15.86 -7.79 -1.24
C ILE A 150 -16.10 -8.08 0.24
N ARG A 151 -15.38 -9.04 0.84
CA ARG A 151 -15.50 -9.44 2.25
C ARG A 151 -14.23 -9.18 3.04
N THR A 152 -13.48 -8.12 2.66
CA THR A 152 -12.19 -7.79 3.27
C THR A 152 -12.29 -6.50 4.06
N ASP A 153 -11.94 -6.59 5.35
CA ASP A 153 -11.72 -5.44 6.21
C ASP A 153 -10.22 -5.12 6.28
N VAL A 154 -9.86 -3.84 6.21
CA VAL A 154 -8.47 -3.40 6.17
C VAL A 154 -8.16 -2.46 7.34
N LEU A 155 -7.16 -2.81 8.14
CA LEU A 155 -6.50 -1.90 9.06
C LEU A 155 -5.24 -1.35 8.38
N ASP A 156 -5.35 -0.13 7.86
CA ASP A 156 -4.29 0.55 7.13
C ASP A 156 -3.32 1.26 8.07
N CYS A 157 -2.04 1.28 7.71
CA CYS A 157 -0.95 1.90 8.50
C CYS A 157 -0.90 1.44 9.96
N CYS A 158 -1.39 0.24 10.26
CA CYS A 158 -1.46 -0.33 11.59
C CYS A 158 -0.30 -1.29 11.85
N PRO A 159 0.40 -1.19 13.00
CA PRO A 159 1.41 -2.17 13.40
C PRO A 159 0.82 -3.58 13.44
N LYS A 160 1.53 -4.56 12.86
CA LYS A 160 0.99 -5.92 12.64
C LYS A 160 0.50 -6.59 13.92
N ALA A 161 1.31 -6.52 14.99
CA ALA A 161 0.96 -7.18 16.25
C ALA A 161 -0.31 -6.61 16.87
N GLU A 162 -0.46 -5.29 16.85
CA GLU A 162 -1.64 -4.60 17.36
C GLU A 162 -2.87 -4.85 16.49
N GLY A 163 -2.71 -4.70 15.17
CA GLY A 163 -3.81 -4.93 14.23
C GLY A 163 -4.33 -6.37 14.25
N MET A 164 -3.45 -7.37 14.40
CA MET A 164 -3.86 -8.78 14.51
C MET A 164 -4.64 -9.09 15.80
N MET A 165 -4.54 -8.25 16.82
CA MET A 165 -5.31 -8.38 18.06
C MET A 165 -6.64 -7.63 17.99
N MET A 166 -6.81 -6.74 17.02
CA MET A 166 -8.04 -5.95 16.82
C MET A 166 -9.03 -6.65 15.88
N LEU A 167 -8.53 -7.45 14.91
CA LEU A 167 -9.32 -8.23 13.97
C LEU A 167 -9.65 -9.61 14.55
#